data_a349d998b16f67878c1b2cc84341f668
#
_entry.id   a349d998b16f67878c1b2cc84341f668
#
_cell.length_a   1.000
_cell.length_b   1.000
_cell.length_c   1.000
_cell.angle_alpha   90.00
_cell.angle_beta   90.00
_cell.angle_gamma   90.00
#
_symmetry.space_group_name_H-M   'P 1'
#
loop_
_entity.id
_entity.type
_entity.pdbx_description
1 polymer ?
#
loop_
_entity_poly.entity_id
_entity_poly.type
_entity_poly.pdbx_seq_one_letter_code
_entity_poly.pdbx_strand_id
1 'polypeptide(L)'
;MKEFKPGAAQALFFSTTAFAVSFAVWGLVAALAPTFTETYGLSAKAKSLMIAIPVLLGSLGRLPAGMLADRFGGRKAFSIFLLLSAIPAAAIGLSDSYAQLLWLGVFIGMAGTSFAIGVSFTARWFTPDQQGTALGIYGMGNIGQSIAVFGAPVLAIYFGSWRTVFFVFAAVSVLWGVMFYLFAHDATTTVKPRTFSEDIRVLRRSPLAWVLSLFYFSTFGGFVALAIYLPTLLKDNFKLTAADAGLRTAGFVLLATLMRPVGGMLADRHGGARILIGVFLALSLLGALMGCPWMPTFTVGALGAAAALGLGNGAVFKLVPEYFPKETGTVTGLVGAFGGLGGFFPPLVLGVLRDATGRYTLGFVFLSLFALGCLAVNYFVFLRRLRISQLSPAAFGA
;
A
#
# COMPACT_ATOMS: atom_id res chain seq x y z
N MET A 1 -23.58 10.01 -15.81
CA MET A 1 -22.11 9.86 -15.52
C MET A 1 -21.48 11.20 -15.82
N LYS A 2 -20.74 11.79 -14.87
CA LYS A 2 -20.01 13.03 -15.15
C LYS A 2 -18.88 12.70 -16.13
N GLU A 3 -18.71 13.52 -17.14
CA GLU A 3 -17.67 13.32 -18.17
C GLU A 3 -16.27 13.40 -17.55
N PHE A 4 -15.40 12.48 -17.93
CA PHE A 4 -13.99 12.52 -17.56
C PHE A 4 -13.28 13.57 -18.43
N LYS A 5 -12.24 14.21 -17.88
CA LYS A 5 -11.33 15.03 -18.69
C LYS A 5 -10.77 14.15 -19.83
N PRO A 6 -10.65 14.69 -21.06
CA PRO A 6 -10.00 13.97 -22.14
C PRO A 6 -8.62 13.46 -21.70
N GLY A 7 -8.35 12.16 -21.91
CA GLY A 7 -7.10 11.51 -21.47
C GLY A 7 -7.08 10.96 -20.03
N ALA A 8 -8.08 11.25 -19.18
CA ALA A 8 -8.09 10.78 -17.80
C ALA A 8 -8.15 9.24 -17.68
N ALA A 9 -8.94 8.58 -18.53
CA ALA A 9 -9.02 7.12 -18.57
C ALA A 9 -7.68 6.49 -18.98
N GLN A 10 -7.01 7.06 -19.97
CA GLN A 10 -5.69 6.64 -20.41
C GLN A 10 -4.65 6.83 -19.29
N ALA A 11 -4.66 7.98 -18.63
CA ALA A 11 -3.77 8.26 -17.50
C ALA A 11 -3.98 7.26 -16.36
N LEU A 12 -5.24 6.94 -16.03
CA LEU A 12 -5.58 5.95 -15.00
C LEU A 12 -5.11 4.55 -15.39
N PHE A 13 -5.33 4.12 -16.63
CA PHE A 13 -4.85 2.83 -17.12
C PHE A 13 -3.33 2.73 -17.04
N PHE A 14 -2.60 3.70 -17.60
CA PHE A 14 -1.14 3.68 -17.57
C PHE A 14 -0.57 3.75 -16.16
N SER A 15 -1.12 4.58 -15.28
CA SER A 15 -0.64 4.67 -13.89
C SER A 15 -0.93 3.41 -13.08
N THR A 16 -2.11 2.82 -13.22
CA THR A 16 -2.48 1.58 -12.52
C THR A 16 -1.60 0.40 -12.95
N THR A 17 -1.38 0.26 -14.24
CA THR A 17 -0.54 -0.82 -14.79
C THR A 17 0.95 -0.59 -14.49
N ALA A 18 1.43 0.65 -14.54
CA ALA A 18 2.79 1.01 -14.11
C ALA A 18 3.01 0.67 -12.62
N PHE A 19 2.02 0.95 -11.79
CA PHE A 19 2.05 0.57 -10.38
C PHE A 19 2.06 -0.95 -10.20
N ALA A 20 1.27 -1.69 -10.98
CA ALA A 20 1.27 -3.15 -10.94
C ALA A 20 2.64 -3.74 -11.35
N VAL A 21 3.26 -3.24 -12.42
CA VAL A 21 4.60 -3.66 -12.84
C VAL A 21 5.64 -3.35 -11.76
N SER A 22 5.64 -2.15 -11.21
CA SER A 22 6.53 -1.77 -10.12
C SER A 22 6.39 -2.68 -8.89
N PHE A 23 5.15 -2.96 -8.47
CA PHE A 23 4.89 -3.81 -7.31
C PHE A 23 5.19 -5.29 -7.59
N ALA A 24 5.09 -5.72 -8.83
CA ALA A 24 5.54 -7.06 -9.23
C ALA A 24 7.08 -7.17 -9.08
N VAL A 25 7.84 -6.20 -9.59
CA VAL A 25 9.29 -6.14 -9.40
C VAL A 25 9.67 -6.10 -7.92
N TRP A 26 8.98 -5.26 -7.13
CA TRP A 26 9.20 -5.16 -5.68
C TRP A 26 8.94 -6.47 -4.94
N GLY A 27 7.93 -7.24 -5.37
CA GLY A 27 7.51 -8.49 -4.76
C GLY A 27 8.42 -9.70 -5.04
N LEU A 28 9.33 -9.62 -6.02
CA LEU A 28 10.12 -10.77 -6.50
C LEU A 28 10.98 -11.42 -5.41
N VAL A 29 11.64 -10.63 -4.57
CA VAL A 29 12.51 -11.16 -3.51
C VAL A 29 11.71 -11.97 -2.50
N ALA A 30 10.54 -11.49 -2.12
CA ALA A 30 9.64 -12.22 -1.22
C ALA A 30 9.04 -13.45 -1.90
N ALA A 31 8.67 -13.35 -3.19
CA ALA A 31 8.09 -14.44 -3.97
C ALA A 31 9.03 -15.62 -4.14
N LEU A 32 10.32 -15.34 -4.34
CA LEU A 32 11.37 -16.36 -4.53
C LEU A 32 12.17 -16.65 -3.25
N ALA A 33 11.70 -16.18 -2.10
CA ALA A 33 12.36 -16.43 -0.82
C ALA A 33 12.55 -17.93 -0.47
N PRO A 34 11.63 -18.85 -0.78
CA PRO A 34 11.90 -20.29 -0.64
C PRO A 34 13.09 -20.75 -1.44
N THR A 35 13.14 -20.38 -2.73
CA THR A 35 14.24 -20.73 -3.64
C THR A 35 15.59 -20.20 -3.13
N PHE A 36 15.64 -18.94 -2.65
CA PHE A 36 16.86 -18.38 -2.07
C PHE A 36 17.26 -19.06 -0.76
N THR A 37 16.28 -19.52 0.03
CA THR A 37 16.54 -20.27 1.25
C THR A 37 17.26 -21.58 0.94
N GLU A 38 16.83 -22.30 -0.09
CA GLU A 38 17.46 -23.53 -0.56
C GLU A 38 18.84 -23.25 -1.22
N THR A 39 18.90 -22.25 -2.12
CA THR A 39 20.12 -21.95 -2.87
C THR A 39 21.27 -21.49 -1.97
N TYR A 40 20.99 -20.68 -0.95
CA TYR A 40 22.01 -20.07 -0.09
C TYR A 40 22.04 -20.66 1.34
N GLY A 41 21.24 -21.67 1.65
CA GLY A 41 21.18 -22.29 2.98
C GLY A 41 20.77 -21.31 4.09
N LEU A 42 19.75 -20.45 3.83
CA LEU A 42 19.42 -19.34 4.71
C LEU A 42 18.74 -19.80 6.01
N SER A 43 19.19 -19.29 7.12
CA SER A 43 18.46 -19.39 8.38
C SER A 43 17.13 -18.59 8.33
N ALA A 44 16.19 -18.90 9.22
CA ALA A 44 14.93 -18.18 9.33
C ALA A 44 15.13 -16.66 9.52
N LYS A 45 16.16 -16.28 10.31
CA LYS A 45 16.54 -14.86 10.52
C LYS A 45 17.05 -14.21 9.25
N ALA A 46 17.92 -14.86 8.49
CA ALA A 46 18.47 -14.36 7.23
C ALA A 46 17.36 -14.20 6.17
N LYS A 47 16.46 -15.18 6.05
CA LYS A 47 15.28 -15.09 5.18
C LYS A 47 14.38 -13.92 5.53
N SER A 48 14.07 -13.74 6.82
CA SER A 48 13.22 -12.63 7.28
C SER A 48 13.86 -11.27 6.99
N LEU A 49 15.18 -11.12 7.19
CA LEU A 49 15.90 -9.90 6.89
C LEU A 49 15.88 -9.59 5.38
N MET A 50 16.09 -10.59 4.54
CA MET A 50 16.05 -10.45 3.08
C MET A 50 14.69 -9.94 2.58
N ILE A 51 13.60 -10.42 3.16
CA ILE A 51 12.24 -9.98 2.80
C ILE A 51 11.96 -8.58 3.36
N ALA A 52 12.44 -8.26 4.55
CA ALA A 52 12.12 -7.01 5.24
C ALA A 52 12.84 -5.79 4.63
N ILE A 53 14.06 -5.95 4.15
CA ILE A 53 14.87 -4.83 3.61
C ILE A 53 14.18 -4.11 2.45
N PRO A 54 13.70 -4.76 1.38
CA PRO A 54 12.96 -4.09 0.31
C PRO A 54 11.70 -3.38 0.80
N VAL A 55 11.00 -3.96 1.80
CA VAL A 55 9.77 -3.38 2.36
C VAL A 55 10.07 -2.08 3.11
N LEU A 56 11.11 -2.08 3.94
CA LEU A 56 11.50 -0.91 4.73
C LEU A 56 11.88 0.26 3.82
N LEU A 57 12.73 0.02 2.83
CA LEU A 57 13.17 1.06 1.92
C LEU A 57 12.09 1.48 0.93
N GLY A 58 11.28 0.54 0.45
CA GLY A 58 10.10 0.82 -0.34
C GLY A 58 9.10 1.70 0.40
N SER A 59 9.05 1.60 1.73
CA SER A 59 8.19 2.45 2.57
C SER A 59 8.79 3.84 2.78
N LEU A 60 10.00 3.94 3.29
CA LEU A 60 10.66 5.23 3.58
C LEU A 60 10.91 6.06 2.33
N GLY A 61 11.29 5.42 1.23
CA GLY A 61 11.54 6.06 -0.06
C GLY A 61 10.30 6.66 -0.73
N ARG A 62 9.09 6.34 -0.27
CA ARG A 62 7.84 6.97 -0.79
C ARG A 62 7.81 8.47 -0.55
N LEU A 63 8.38 8.95 0.55
CA LEU A 63 8.41 10.38 0.85
C LEU A 63 9.22 11.16 -0.19
N PRO A 64 10.52 10.89 -0.42
CA PRO A 64 11.27 11.59 -1.46
C PRO A 64 10.69 11.33 -2.87
N ALA A 65 10.15 10.14 -3.17
CA ALA A 65 9.53 9.87 -4.45
C ALA A 65 8.29 10.74 -4.71
N GLY A 66 7.46 10.95 -3.70
CA GLY A 66 6.31 11.86 -3.76
C GLY A 66 6.72 13.32 -3.99
N MET A 67 7.75 13.80 -3.28
CA MET A 67 8.33 15.14 -3.48
C MET A 67 8.88 15.33 -4.90
N LEU A 68 9.55 14.32 -5.45
CA LEU A 68 10.06 14.33 -6.83
C LEU A 68 8.91 14.37 -7.84
N ALA A 69 7.81 13.64 -7.61
CA ALA A 69 6.64 13.67 -8.46
C ALA A 69 5.96 15.04 -8.47
N ASP A 70 5.86 15.70 -7.32
CA ASP A 70 5.28 17.04 -7.22
C ASP A 70 6.15 18.10 -7.94
N ARG A 71 7.48 17.92 -7.91
CA ARG A 71 8.44 18.86 -8.49
C ARG A 71 8.66 18.69 -10.00
N PHE A 72 8.85 17.46 -10.47
CA PHE A 72 9.26 17.17 -11.85
C PHE A 72 8.13 16.68 -12.76
N GLY A 73 6.91 16.49 -12.19
CA GLY A 73 5.77 15.89 -12.86
C GLY A 73 5.76 14.36 -12.71
N GLY A 74 4.56 13.81 -12.71
CA GLY A 74 4.36 12.38 -12.48
C GLY A 74 4.84 11.54 -13.66
N ARG A 75 4.69 12.00 -14.90
CA ARG A 75 5.14 11.30 -16.11
C ARG A 75 6.63 10.99 -16.07
N LYS A 76 7.46 12.01 -15.88
CA LYS A 76 8.93 11.84 -15.82
C LYS A 76 9.34 11.02 -14.60
N ALA A 77 8.81 11.35 -13.43
CA ALA A 77 9.14 10.66 -12.19
C ALA A 77 8.83 9.17 -12.28
N PHE A 78 7.61 8.79 -12.72
CA PHE A 78 7.22 7.39 -12.78
C PHE A 78 8.05 6.59 -13.79
N SER A 79 8.26 7.16 -14.99
CA SER A 79 9.11 6.52 -16.01
C SER A 79 10.53 6.28 -15.50
N ILE A 80 11.15 7.29 -14.90
CA ILE A 80 12.51 7.17 -14.34
C ILE A 80 12.55 6.10 -13.24
N PHE A 81 11.57 6.06 -12.34
CA PHE A 81 11.55 5.06 -11.27
C PHE A 81 11.35 3.63 -11.78
N LEU A 82 10.54 3.43 -12.83
CA LEU A 82 10.42 2.13 -13.51
C LEU A 82 11.76 1.70 -14.13
N LEU A 83 12.41 2.58 -14.86
CA LEU A 83 13.71 2.32 -15.49
C LEU A 83 14.79 2.04 -14.44
N LEU A 84 14.87 2.85 -13.39
CA LEU A 84 15.84 2.67 -12.30
C LEU A 84 15.59 1.39 -11.51
N SER A 85 14.34 0.95 -11.32
CA SER A 85 14.04 -0.30 -10.62
C SER A 85 14.40 -1.56 -11.42
N ALA A 86 14.49 -1.45 -12.74
CA ALA A 86 14.94 -2.55 -13.59
C ALA A 86 16.42 -2.89 -13.37
N ILE A 87 17.24 -1.90 -13.02
CA ILE A 87 18.68 -2.10 -12.80
C ILE A 87 18.94 -3.08 -11.64
N PRO A 88 18.46 -2.82 -10.39
CA PRO A 88 18.67 -3.77 -9.30
C PRO A 88 17.94 -5.10 -9.53
N ALA A 89 16.82 -5.12 -10.24
CA ALA A 89 16.17 -6.37 -10.62
C ALA A 89 17.07 -7.21 -11.50
N ALA A 90 17.61 -6.66 -12.60
CA ALA A 90 18.55 -7.37 -13.46
C ALA A 90 19.83 -7.78 -12.69
N ALA A 91 20.36 -6.90 -11.84
CA ALA A 91 21.53 -7.18 -11.04
C ALA A 91 21.33 -8.33 -10.04
N ILE A 92 20.12 -8.48 -9.45
CA ILE A 92 19.78 -9.66 -8.64
C ILE A 92 19.86 -10.94 -9.48
N GLY A 93 19.41 -10.91 -10.74
CA GLY A 93 19.55 -12.03 -11.66
C GLY A 93 21.00 -12.46 -11.91
N LEU A 94 21.98 -11.57 -11.66
CA LEU A 94 23.43 -11.83 -11.75
C LEU A 94 24.07 -12.14 -10.39
N SER A 95 23.33 -12.09 -9.28
CA SER A 95 23.91 -12.26 -7.95
C SER A 95 24.29 -13.73 -7.68
N ASP A 96 25.45 -13.91 -7.01
CA ASP A 96 25.99 -15.21 -6.64
C ASP A 96 26.09 -15.42 -5.13
N SER A 97 25.72 -14.42 -4.34
CA SER A 97 25.80 -14.49 -2.88
C SER A 97 24.62 -13.83 -2.19
N TYR A 98 24.32 -14.31 -0.99
CA TYR A 98 23.32 -13.72 -0.12
C TYR A 98 23.61 -12.24 0.22
N ALA A 99 24.88 -11.87 0.39
CA ALA A 99 25.27 -10.48 0.66
C ALA A 99 24.91 -9.55 -0.50
N GLN A 100 25.18 -9.98 -1.76
CA GLN A 100 24.77 -9.23 -2.95
C GLN A 100 23.24 -9.09 -3.03
N LEU A 101 22.51 -10.18 -2.73
CA LEU A 101 21.06 -10.18 -2.72
C LEU A 101 20.48 -9.17 -1.69
N LEU A 102 21.09 -9.07 -0.50
CA LEU A 102 20.70 -8.09 0.51
C LEU A 102 20.93 -6.64 0.04
N TRP A 103 22.13 -6.36 -0.47
CA TRP A 103 22.46 -5.02 -0.96
C TRP A 103 21.57 -4.60 -2.13
N LEU A 104 21.36 -5.47 -3.10
CA LEU A 104 20.48 -5.21 -4.23
C LEU A 104 19.01 -5.14 -3.78
N GLY A 105 18.65 -5.88 -2.72
CA GLY A 105 17.34 -5.80 -2.04
C GLY A 105 17.02 -4.40 -1.52
N VAL A 106 18.04 -3.64 -1.08
CA VAL A 106 17.90 -2.23 -0.72
C VAL A 106 17.38 -1.44 -1.93
N PHE A 107 18.01 -1.58 -3.08
CA PHE A 107 17.71 -0.80 -4.27
C PHE A 107 16.42 -1.25 -4.97
N ILE A 108 16.09 -2.54 -4.98
CA ILE A 108 14.80 -3.00 -5.53
C ILE A 108 13.62 -2.48 -4.71
N GLY A 109 13.83 -2.11 -3.44
CA GLY A 109 12.88 -1.39 -2.62
C GLY A 109 12.35 -0.11 -3.27
N MET A 110 13.15 0.54 -4.14
CA MET A 110 12.71 1.73 -4.90
C MET A 110 11.44 1.47 -5.71
N ALA A 111 11.26 0.27 -6.25
CA ALA A 111 10.04 -0.08 -6.99
C ALA A 111 8.78 0.09 -6.12
N GLY A 112 8.85 -0.20 -4.81
CA GLY A 112 7.77 0.01 -3.84
C GLY A 112 7.42 1.47 -3.57
N THR A 113 8.29 2.42 -3.97
CA THR A 113 8.06 3.86 -3.78
C THR A 113 7.14 4.46 -4.85
N SER A 114 6.98 3.79 -5.99
CA SER A 114 6.19 4.22 -7.14
C SER A 114 4.74 4.59 -6.80
N PHE A 115 4.20 4.01 -5.73
CA PHE A 115 2.86 4.30 -5.25
C PHE A 115 2.60 5.81 -5.03
N ALA A 116 3.53 6.52 -4.38
CA ALA A 116 3.37 7.94 -4.09
C ALA A 116 3.39 8.80 -5.37
N ILE A 117 4.19 8.40 -6.35
CA ILE A 117 4.29 9.08 -7.65
C ILE A 117 2.97 8.99 -8.40
N GLY A 118 2.41 7.78 -8.49
CA GLY A 118 1.20 7.55 -9.25
C GLY A 118 -0.05 8.10 -8.60
N VAL A 119 -0.12 8.20 -7.25
CA VAL A 119 -1.22 8.91 -6.57
C VAL A 119 -1.22 10.39 -6.98
N SER A 120 -0.05 11.07 -6.92
CA SER A 120 0.07 12.46 -7.35
C SER A 120 -0.28 12.64 -8.82
N PHE A 121 0.22 11.76 -9.69
CA PHE A 121 -0.06 11.78 -11.13
C PHE A 121 -1.56 11.60 -11.41
N THR A 122 -2.17 10.55 -10.85
CA THR A 122 -3.57 10.20 -11.10
C THR A 122 -4.53 11.25 -10.56
N ALA A 123 -4.30 11.75 -9.32
CA ALA A 123 -5.19 12.72 -8.70
C ALA A 123 -5.39 14.00 -9.52
N ARG A 124 -4.37 14.43 -10.28
CA ARG A 124 -4.44 15.65 -11.11
C ARG A 124 -5.33 15.54 -12.36
N TRP A 125 -5.61 14.32 -12.79
CA TRP A 125 -6.48 14.05 -13.94
C TRP A 125 -7.96 14.07 -13.60
N PHE A 126 -8.33 13.92 -12.34
CA PHE A 126 -9.70 13.78 -11.89
C PHE A 126 -10.16 14.97 -11.04
N THR A 127 -11.45 15.29 -11.16
CA THR A 127 -12.08 16.30 -10.31
C THR A 127 -12.22 15.80 -8.86
N PRO A 128 -12.31 16.69 -7.86
CA PRO A 128 -12.39 16.28 -6.46
C PRO A 128 -13.44 15.23 -6.15
N ASP A 129 -14.57 15.24 -6.85
CA ASP A 129 -15.69 14.29 -6.70
C ASP A 129 -15.46 12.94 -7.41
N GLN A 130 -14.36 12.77 -8.11
CA GLN A 130 -13.97 11.54 -8.83
C GLN A 130 -12.64 10.98 -8.32
N GLN A 131 -11.88 11.74 -7.54
CA GLN A 131 -10.53 11.36 -7.11
C GLN A 131 -10.52 10.10 -6.25
N GLY A 132 -11.50 9.89 -5.39
CA GLY A 132 -11.58 8.71 -4.54
C GLY A 132 -11.71 7.43 -5.37
N THR A 133 -12.65 7.43 -6.34
CA THR A 133 -12.84 6.30 -7.26
C THR A 133 -11.57 6.04 -8.08
N ALA A 134 -10.98 7.09 -8.67
CA ALA A 134 -9.79 6.97 -9.49
C ALA A 134 -8.59 6.44 -8.70
N LEU A 135 -8.35 6.97 -7.50
CA LEU A 135 -7.26 6.52 -6.63
C LEU A 135 -7.51 5.13 -6.04
N GLY A 136 -8.77 4.76 -5.83
CA GLY A 136 -9.16 3.39 -5.49
C GLY A 136 -8.81 2.40 -6.60
N ILE A 137 -9.13 2.73 -7.87
CA ILE A 137 -8.76 1.93 -9.06
C ILE A 137 -7.24 1.89 -9.21
N TYR A 138 -6.56 3.05 -9.11
CA TYR A 138 -5.10 3.09 -9.10
C TYR A 138 -4.50 2.15 -8.04
N GLY A 139 -5.08 2.14 -6.84
CA GLY A 139 -4.67 1.28 -5.74
C GLY A 139 -4.80 -0.22 -6.01
N MET A 140 -5.60 -0.65 -7.02
CA MET A 140 -5.65 -2.04 -7.47
C MET A 140 -4.33 -2.51 -8.10
N GLY A 141 -3.44 -1.61 -8.50
CA GLY A 141 -2.10 -1.96 -8.95
C GLY A 141 -1.27 -2.76 -7.92
N ASN A 142 -1.68 -2.78 -6.64
CA ASN A 142 -1.16 -3.73 -5.65
C ASN A 142 -1.21 -5.20 -6.12
N ILE A 143 -2.09 -5.56 -7.06
CA ILE A 143 -2.18 -6.91 -7.65
C ILE A 143 -0.84 -7.35 -8.26
N GLY A 144 0.02 -6.40 -8.62
CA GLY A 144 1.37 -6.69 -9.09
C GLY A 144 2.18 -7.55 -8.13
N GLN A 145 2.08 -7.29 -6.82
CA GLN A 145 2.72 -8.14 -5.81
C GLN A 145 2.18 -9.57 -5.82
N SER A 146 0.86 -9.73 -5.99
CA SER A 146 0.25 -11.06 -6.10
C SER A 146 0.71 -11.76 -7.39
N ILE A 147 0.81 -11.03 -8.51
CA ILE A 147 1.35 -11.57 -9.77
C ILE A 147 2.78 -12.08 -9.57
N ALA A 148 3.62 -11.37 -8.82
CA ALA A 148 4.97 -11.84 -8.51
C ALA A 148 4.94 -13.10 -7.62
N VAL A 149 4.15 -13.09 -6.54
CA VAL A 149 4.09 -14.20 -5.57
C VAL A 149 3.64 -15.50 -6.22
N PHE A 150 2.65 -15.45 -7.12
CA PHE A 150 2.18 -16.65 -7.83
C PHE A 150 2.96 -16.93 -9.11
N GLY A 151 3.29 -15.89 -9.87
CA GLY A 151 3.90 -16.05 -11.20
C GLY A 151 5.40 -16.32 -11.16
N ALA A 152 6.16 -15.68 -10.24
CA ALA A 152 7.61 -15.83 -10.24
C ALA A 152 8.09 -17.26 -9.97
N PRO A 153 7.54 -18.04 -9.00
CA PRO A 153 7.91 -19.44 -8.83
C PRO A 153 7.56 -20.30 -10.05
N VAL A 154 6.40 -20.08 -10.67
CA VAL A 154 5.98 -20.80 -11.88
C VAL A 154 6.94 -20.53 -13.04
N LEU A 155 7.30 -19.26 -13.27
CA LEU A 155 8.26 -18.88 -14.28
C LEU A 155 9.66 -19.41 -13.98
N ALA A 156 10.07 -19.48 -12.71
CA ALA A 156 11.35 -20.06 -12.32
C ALA A 156 11.42 -21.56 -12.68
N ILE A 157 10.34 -22.30 -12.49
CA ILE A 157 10.23 -23.70 -12.90
C ILE A 157 10.24 -23.79 -14.43
N TYR A 158 9.44 -22.97 -15.11
CA TYR A 158 9.33 -22.99 -16.57
C TYR A 158 10.66 -22.73 -17.29
N PHE A 159 11.43 -21.75 -16.81
CA PHE A 159 12.75 -21.40 -17.36
C PHE A 159 13.89 -22.24 -16.78
N GLY A 160 13.65 -23.09 -15.79
CA GLY A 160 14.68 -23.82 -15.06
C GLY A 160 15.65 -22.94 -14.27
N SER A 161 15.30 -21.64 -14.09
CA SER A 161 16.19 -20.68 -13.41
C SER A 161 15.41 -19.50 -12.82
N TRP A 162 15.59 -19.26 -11.52
CA TRP A 162 15.08 -18.07 -10.86
C TRP A 162 15.72 -16.76 -11.36
N ARG A 163 16.94 -16.84 -11.89
CA ARG A 163 17.68 -15.70 -12.44
C ARG A 163 16.97 -15.11 -13.65
N THR A 164 16.49 -15.96 -14.54
CA THR A 164 15.74 -15.57 -15.74
C THR A 164 14.48 -14.79 -15.39
N VAL A 165 13.81 -15.12 -14.28
CA VAL A 165 12.61 -14.40 -13.82
C VAL A 165 12.92 -12.93 -13.54
N PHE A 166 14.05 -12.64 -12.89
CA PHE A 166 14.47 -11.26 -12.63
C PHE A 166 14.73 -10.47 -13.92
N PHE A 167 15.36 -11.09 -14.92
CA PHE A 167 15.57 -10.46 -16.24
C PHE A 167 14.25 -10.19 -16.96
N VAL A 168 13.30 -11.12 -16.91
CA VAL A 168 11.97 -10.93 -17.50
C VAL A 168 11.26 -9.74 -16.86
N PHE A 169 11.20 -9.67 -15.53
CA PHE A 169 10.54 -8.56 -14.85
C PHE A 169 11.30 -7.23 -15.02
N ALA A 170 12.62 -7.26 -15.09
CA ALA A 170 13.43 -6.08 -15.44
C ALA A 170 13.07 -5.57 -16.85
N ALA A 171 13.02 -6.47 -17.85
CA ALA A 171 12.64 -6.11 -19.22
C ALA A 171 11.21 -5.54 -19.29
N VAL A 172 10.25 -6.14 -18.58
CA VAL A 172 8.87 -5.62 -18.46
C VAL A 172 8.86 -4.23 -17.82
N SER A 173 9.68 -3.99 -16.78
CA SER A 173 9.80 -2.69 -16.14
C SER A 173 10.37 -1.62 -17.09
N VAL A 174 11.39 -1.97 -17.86
CA VAL A 174 11.96 -1.08 -18.90
C VAL A 174 10.92 -0.77 -19.97
N LEU A 175 10.28 -1.80 -20.52
CA LEU A 175 9.23 -1.66 -21.54
C LEU A 175 8.12 -0.71 -21.05
N TRP A 176 7.64 -0.97 -19.82
CA TRP A 176 6.56 -0.15 -19.26
C TRP A 176 7.00 1.28 -18.93
N GLY A 177 8.24 1.45 -18.47
CA GLY A 177 8.84 2.77 -18.24
C GLY A 177 8.92 3.62 -19.52
N VAL A 178 9.33 2.99 -20.62
CA VAL A 178 9.35 3.64 -21.95
C VAL A 178 7.93 3.92 -22.45
N MET A 179 7.03 2.95 -22.38
CA MET A 179 5.62 3.14 -22.80
C MET A 179 4.95 4.25 -21.98
N PHE A 180 5.18 4.26 -20.66
CA PHE A 180 4.64 5.32 -19.80
C PHE A 180 5.18 6.71 -20.21
N TYR A 181 6.46 6.80 -20.52
CA TYR A 181 7.06 8.05 -20.99
C TYR A 181 6.49 8.51 -22.32
N LEU A 182 6.23 7.61 -23.26
CA LEU A 182 5.75 7.96 -24.60
C LEU A 182 4.26 8.29 -24.59
N PHE A 183 3.43 7.54 -23.88
CA PHE A 183 1.98 7.58 -24.00
C PHE A 183 1.26 8.25 -22.82
N ALA A 184 1.84 8.28 -21.62
CA ALA A 184 1.25 9.02 -20.51
C ALA A 184 1.61 10.52 -20.62
N HIS A 185 0.68 11.37 -20.20
CA HIS A 185 0.86 12.81 -20.18
C HIS A 185 0.54 13.35 -18.80
N ASP A 186 1.27 14.37 -18.36
CA ASP A 186 0.91 15.08 -17.13
C ASP A 186 -0.34 15.95 -17.39
N ALA A 187 -1.25 16.00 -16.43
CA ALA A 187 -2.37 16.93 -16.48
C ALA A 187 -1.85 18.38 -16.43
N THR A 188 -2.46 19.25 -17.21
CA THR A 188 -2.16 20.69 -17.14
C THR A 188 -2.40 21.20 -15.73
N THR A 189 -1.36 21.70 -15.09
CA THR A 189 -1.43 22.24 -13.74
C THR A 189 -0.81 23.64 -13.70
N THR A 190 -1.47 24.55 -13.01
CA THR A 190 -0.96 25.90 -12.73
C THR A 190 -0.11 25.97 -11.46
N VAL A 191 0.06 24.82 -10.78
CA VAL A 191 0.80 24.75 -9.52
C VAL A 191 2.29 24.89 -9.80
N LYS A 192 2.92 25.93 -9.22
CA LYS A 192 4.37 26.12 -9.30
C LYS A 192 5.11 24.99 -8.59
N PRO A 193 6.25 24.53 -9.15
CA PRO A 193 7.12 23.57 -8.46
C PRO A 193 7.56 24.12 -7.09
N ARG A 194 7.47 23.29 -6.07
CA ARG A 194 7.88 23.66 -4.70
C ARG A 194 9.33 23.26 -4.46
N THR A 195 9.92 23.91 -3.45
CA THR A 195 11.26 23.56 -2.96
C THR A 195 11.14 22.44 -1.93
N PHE A 196 12.18 21.63 -1.80
CA PHE A 196 12.24 20.55 -0.80
C PHE A 196 12.03 21.04 0.63
N SER A 197 12.53 22.26 0.94
CA SER A 197 12.34 22.87 2.25
C SER A 197 10.88 23.26 2.54
N GLU A 198 10.13 23.68 1.51
CA GLU A 198 8.70 23.96 1.63
C GLU A 198 7.91 22.69 1.90
N ASP A 199 8.24 21.61 1.24
CA ASP A 199 7.60 20.31 1.44
C ASP A 199 7.82 19.79 2.86
N ILE A 200 9.07 19.82 3.36
CA ILE A 200 9.37 19.46 4.76
C ILE A 200 8.62 20.37 5.74
N ARG A 201 8.51 21.67 5.43
CA ARG A 201 7.78 22.62 6.28
C ARG A 201 6.30 22.25 6.38
N VAL A 202 5.66 21.83 5.27
CA VAL A 202 4.27 21.36 5.28
C VAL A 202 4.12 20.15 6.19
N LEU A 203 4.98 19.14 6.06
CA LEU A 203 4.94 17.94 6.89
C LEU A 203 5.12 18.26 8.38
N ARG A 204 6.01 19.18 8.72
CA ARG A 204 6.25 19.58 10.13
C ARG A 204 5.11 20.41 10.73
N ARG A 205 4.40 21.19 9.92
CA ARG A 205 3.36 22.12 10.37
C ARG A 205 1.94 21.59 10.26
N SER A 206 1.72 20.50 9.54
CA SER A 206 0.38 19.95 9.33
C SER A 206 0.11 18.72 10.19
N PRO A 207 -0.58 18.85 11.34
CA PRO A 207 -1.02 17.70 12.12
C PRO A 207 -1.92 16.76 11.31
N LEU A 208 -2.66 17.29 10.33
CA LEU A 208 -3.57 16.50 9.50
C LEU A 208 -2.83 15.47 8.64
N ALA A 209 -1.63 15.77 8.11
CA ALA A 209 -0.82 14.82 7.37
C ALA A 209 -0.44 13.61 8.26
N TRP A 210 -0.16 13.83 9.53
CA TRP A 210 0.14 12.78 10.50
C TRP A 210 -1.11 11.96 10.89
N VAL A 211 -2.27 12.59 10.98
CA VAL A 211 -3.55 11.89 11.19
C VAL A 211 -3.86 10.96 10.01
N LEU A 212 -3.71 11.43 8.78
CA LEU A 212 -3.89 10.59 7.60
C LEU A 212 -2.86 9.45 7.55
N SER A 213 -1.63 9.71 8.01
CA SER A 213 -0.58 8.69 8.13
C SER A 213 -0.97 7.61 9.16
N LEU A 214 -1.52 7.99 10.30
CA LEU A 214 -2.04 7.07 11.31
C LEU A 214 -3.19 6.21 10.74
N PHE A 215 -4.09 6.82 9.99
CA PHE A 215 -5.21 6.08 9.38
C PHE A 215 -4.73 5.08 8.34
N TYR A 216 -3.73 5.46 7.53
CA TYR A 216 -3.17 4.54 6.54
C TYR A 216 -2.26 3.48 7.16
N PHE A 217 -1.60 3.79 8.27
CA PHE A 217 -0.92 2.79 9.11
C PHE A 217 -1.91 1.72 9.59
N SER A 218 -3.12 2.13 10.03
CA SER A 218 -4.17 1.19 10.43
C SER A 218 -4.73 0.39 9.25
N THR A 219 -5.09 1.06 8.14
CA THR A 219 -5.80 0.41 7.03
C THR A 219 -4.87 -0.36 6.11
N PHE A 220 -3.86 0.28 5.54
CA PHE A 220 -2.91 -0.40 4.65
C PHE A 220 -1.92 -1.26 5.43
N GLY A 221 -1.42 -0.73 6.55
CA GLY A 221 -0.52 -1.50 7.42
C GLY A 221 -1.21 -2.75 7.96
N GLY A 222 -2.45 -2.63 8.43
CA GLY A 222 -3.26 -3.77 8.85
C GLY A 222 -3.49 -4.79 7.73
N PHE A 223 -3.76 -4.33 6.50
CA PHE A 223 -3.87 -5.18 5.32
C PHE A 223 -2.57 -5.95 5.05
N VAL A 224 -1.43 -5.27 5.00
CA VAL A 224 -0.12 -5.91 4.73
C VAL A 224 0.26 -6.85 5.86
N ALA A 225 0.06 -6.43 7.11
CA ALA A 225 0.36 -7.26 8.29
C ALA A 225 -0.42 -8.57 8.27
N LEU A 226 -1.73 -8.51 8.01
CA LEU A 226 -2.56 -9.71 7.92
C LEU A 226 -2.21 -10.54 6.68
N ALA A 227 -1.96 -9.94 5.53
CA ALA A 227 -1.55 -10.67 4.33
C ALA A 227 -0.27 -11.48 4.53
N ILE A 228 0.69 -10.95 5.30
CA ILE A 228 1.95 -11.65 5.62
C ILE A 228 1.75 -12.71 6.70
N TYR A 229 0.97 -12.41 7.74
CA TYR A 229 0.91 -13.23 8.94
C TYR A 229 -0.20 -14.30 8.91
N LEU A 230 -1.26 -14.07 8.13
CA LEU A 230 -2.44 -14.94 8.07
C LEU A 230 -2.11 -16.40 7.70
N PRO A 231 -1.19 -16.72 6.75
CA PRO A 231 -0.82 -18.11 6.47
C PRO A 231 -0.27 -18.83 7.70
N THR A 232 0.63 -18.16 8.45
CA THR A 232 1.22 -18.72 9.68
C THR A 232 0.16 -18.95 10.74
N LEU A 233 -0.69 -17.95 10.97
CA LEU A 233 -1.77 -18.03 11.95
C LEU A 233 -2.76 -19.16 11.65
N LEU A 234 -3.16 -19.32 10.38
CA LEU A 234 -4.06 -20.37 9.95
C LEU A 234 -3.46 -21.76 10.17
N LYS A 235 -2.17 -21.93 9.90
CA LYS A 235 -1.43 -23.18 10.20
C LYS A 235 -1.35 -23.46 11.69
N ASP A 236 -1.02 -22.46 12.47
CA ASP A 236 -0.76 -22.61 13.90
C ASP A 236 -2.04 -22.88 14.69
N ASN A 237 -3.08 -22.03 14.50
CA ASN A 237 -4.31 -22.11 15.28
C ASN A 237 -5.28 -23.19 14.77
N PHE A 238 -5.36 -23.36 13.43
CA PHE A 238 -6.39 -24.20 12.80
C PHE A 238 -5.81 -25.44 12.13
N LYS A 239 -4.48 -25.66 12.23
CA LYS A 239 -3.79 -26.84 11.69
C LYS A 239 -4.01 -27.06 10.19
N LEU A 240 -4.24 -25.97 9.43
CA LEU A 240 -4.43 -26.05 7.98
C LEU A 240 -3.11 -26.41 7.28
N THR A 241 -3.23 -27.01 6.13
CA THR A 241 -2.08 -27.25 5.24
C THR A 241 -1.54 -25.89 4.72
N ALA A 242 -0.28 -25.86 4.28
CA ALA A 242 0.32 -24.67 3.71
C ALA A 242 -0.45 -24.17 2.47
N ALA A 243 -0.94 -25.11 1.65
CA ALA A 243 -1.71 -24.80 0.44
C ALA A 243 -3.08 -24.16 0.78
N ASP A 244 -3.82 -24.71 1.74
CA ASP A 244 -5.13 -24.18 2.16
C ASP A 244 -4.99 -22.83 2.84
N ALA A 245 -4.01 -22.66 3.75
CA ALA A 245 -3.70 -21.39 4.37
C ALA A 245 -3.30 -20.31 3.35
N GLY A 246 -2.52 -20.67 2.34
CA GLY A 246 -2.13 -19.80 1.25
C GLY A 246 -3.34 -19.37 0.39
N LEU A 247 -4.21 -20.31 0.03
CA LEU A 247 -5.41 -20.03 -0.78
C LEU A 247 -6.37 -19.07 -0.04
N ARG A 248 -6.62 -19.28 1.26
CA ARG A 248 -7.47 -18.41 2.08
C ARG A 248 -6.87 -17.01 2.22
N THR A 249 -5.54 -16.92 2.37
CA THR A 249 -4.83 -15.65 2.40
C THR A 249 -4.92 -14.91 1.05
N ALA A 250 -4.83 -15.64 -0.05
CA ALA A 250 -5.03 -15.05 -1.38
C ALA A 250 -6.45 -14.47 -1.54
N GLY A 251 -7.47 -15.17 -1.05
CA GLY A 251 -8.85 -14.68 -0.99
C GLY A 251 -8.98 -13.38 -0.17
N PHE A 252 -8.33 -13.31 1.00
CA PHE A 252 -8.25 -12.11 1.82
C PHE A 252 -7.62 -10.94 1.04
N VAL A 253 -6.47 -11.13 0.41
CA VAL A 253 -5.74 -10.10 -0.35
C VAL A 253 -6.57 -9.63 -1.55
N LEU A 254 -7.20 -10.55 -2.28
CA LEU A 254 -8.03 -10.24 -3.43
C LEU A 254 -9.24 -9.38 -3.01
N LEU A 255 -9.98 -9.80 -1.97
CA LEU A 255 -11.12 -9.06 -1.47
C LEU A 255 -10.73 -7.64 -1.02
N ALA A 256 -9.68 -7.51 -0.24
CA ALA A 256 -9.20 -6.21 0.21
C ALA A 256 -8.79 -5.31 -0.96
N THR A 257 -8.16 -5.88 -2.00
CA THR A 257 -7.76 -5.12 -3.19
C THR A 257 -8.98 -4.64 -3.99
N LEU A 258 -9.98 -5.50 -4.20
CA LEU A 258 -11.20 -5.15 -4.93
C LEU A 258 -12.08 -4.16 -4.19
N MET A 259 -12.00 -4.11 -2.85
CA MET A 259 -12.75 -3.14 -2.05
C MET A 259 -12.18 -1.71 -2.09
N ARG A 260 -10.96 -1.49 -2.60
CA ARG A 260 -10.36 -0.14 -2.71
C ARG A 260 -11.14 0.81 -3.60
N PRO A 261 -11.49 0.45 -4.86
CA PRO A 261 -12.35 1.29 -5.69
C PRO A 261 -13.70 1.59 -5.05
N VAL A 262 -14.29 0.57 -4.39
CA VAL A 262 -15.57 0.74 -3.69
C VAL A 262 -15.45 1.76 -2.56
N GLY A 263 -14.38 1.66 -1.75
CA GLY A 263 -14.08 2.63 -0.70
C GLY A 263 -13.86 4.05 -1.23
N GLY A 264 -13.14 4.19 -2.34
CA GLY A 264 -12.94 5.47 -3.03
C GLY A 264 -14.25 6.07 -3.55
N MET A 265 -15.09 5.24 -4.20
CA MET A 265 -16.40 5.64 -4.71
C MET A 265 -17.36 6.08 -3.58
N LEU A 266 -17.38 5.33 -2.50
CA LEU A 266 -18.18 5.69 -1.32
C LEU A 266 -17.67 6.98 -0.68
N ALA A 267 -16.35 7.17 -0.64
CA ALA A 267 -15.73 8.40 -0.13
C ALA A 267 -16.02 9.62 -1.02
N ASP A 268 -16.09 9.45 -2.34
CA ASP A 268 -16.51 10.52 -3.26
C ASP A 268 -17.96 10.96 -3.02
N ARG A 269 -18.85 10.01 -2.66
CA ARG A 269 -20.27 10.28 -2.45
C ARG A 269 -20.60 10.81 -1.05
N HIS A 270 -19.96 10.27 -0.02
CA HIS A 270 -20.33 10.50 1.37
C HIS A 270 -19.26 11.22 2.19
N GLY A 271 -18.05 11.44 1.58
CA GLY A 271 -16.87 12.00 2.24
C GLY A 271 -16.04 10.92 2.93
N GLY A 272 -14.69 11.01 2.72
CA GLY A 272 -13.75 10.01 3.21
C GLY A 272 -13.79 9.81 4.72
N ALA A 273 -13.89 10.89 5.49
CA ALA A 273 -13.92 10.85 6.95
C ALA A 273 -15.16 10.08 7.50
N ARG A 274 -16.33 10.20 6.84
CA ARG A 274 -17.54 9.46 7.23
C ARG A 274 -17.40 7.97 6.96
N ILE A 275 -16.83 7.59 5.83
CA ILE A 275 -16.56 6.19 5.50
C ILE A 275 -15.59 5.57 6.52
N LEU A 276 -14.57 6.31 6.94
CA LEU A 276 -13.60 5.85 7.94
C LEU A 276 -14.21 5.59 9.32
N ILE A 277 -15.36 6.21 9.69
CA ILE A 277 -16.10 5.81 10.91
C ILE A 277 -16.50 4.34 10.82
N GLY A 278 -17.23 4.00 9.75
CA GLY A 278 -17.69 2.62 9.54
C GLY A 278 -16.54 1.63 9.45
N VAL A 279 -15.47 2.02 8.78
CA VAL A 279 -14.25 1.21 8.65
C VAL A 279 -13.62 0.93 10.01
N PHE A 280 -13.32 1.94 10.81
CA PHE A 280 -12.65 1.73 12.10
C PHE A 280 -13.56 1.04 13.13
N LEU A 281 -14.85 1.31 13.12
CA LEU A 281 -15.81 0.57 13.92
C LEU A 281 -15.85 -0.91 13.53
N ALA A 282 -15.96 -1.19 12.23
CA ALA A 282 -15.94 -2.55 11.71
C ALA A 282 -14.63 -3.27 12.06
N LEU A 283 -13.48 -2.62 11.87
CA LEU A 283 -12.18 -3.20 12.21
C LEU A 283 -12.04 -3.53 13.69
N SER A 284 -12.60 -2.69 14.57
CA SER A 284 -12.59 -2.97 16.00
C SER A 284 -13.42 -4.21 16.33
N LEU A 285 -14.64 -4.33 15.79
CA LEU A 285 -15.50 -5.48 16.03
C LEU A 285 -14.96 -6.77 15.39
N LEU A 286 -14.48 -6.67 14.15
CA LEU A 286 -13.95 -7.80 13.39
C LEU A 286 -12.60 -8.29 13.95
N GLY A 287 -11.78 -7.37 14.47
CA GLY A 287 -10.58 -7.72 15.22
C GLY A 287 -10.91 -8.56 16.46
N ALA A 288 -11.94 -8.19 17.22
CA ALA A 288 -12.40 -8.97 18.35
C ALA A 288 -12.88 -10.37 17.93
N LEU A 289 -13.62 -10.49 16.82
CA LEU A 289 -14.03 -11.78 16.26
C LEU A 289 -12.82 -12.65 15.86
N MET A 290 -11.77 -12.08 15.28
CA MET A 290 -10.54 -12.80 14.94
C MET A 290 -9.77 -13.30 16.17
N GLY A 291 -9.98 -12.70 17.33
CA GLY A 291 -9.43 -13.18 18.61
C GLY A 291 -10.05 -14.48 19.11
N CYS A 292 -11.20 -14.90 18.56
CA CYS A 292 -11.86 -16.15 18.93
C CYS A 292 -11.22 -17.34 18.19
N PRO A 293 -10.83 -18.42 18.87
CA PRO A 293 -10.17 -19.59 18.28
C PRO A 293 -11.14 -20.55 17.58
N TRP A 294 -12.24 -20.08 17.04
CA TRP A 294 -13.22 -20.85 16.28
C TRP A 294 -13.21 -20.42 14.82
N MET A 295 -13.01 -21.39 13.90
CA MET A 295 -12.78 -21.11 12.47
C MET A 295 -13.89 -20.28 11.81
N PRO A 296 -15.19 -20.52 12.00
CA PRO A 296 -16.23 -19.70 11.37
C PRO A 296 -16.18 -18.24 11.81
N THR A 297 -16.03 -17.94 13.11
CA THR A 297 -15.91 -16.55 13.61
C THR A 297 -14.66 -15.88 13.09
N PHE A 298 -13.53 -16.61 13.09
CA PHE A 298 -12.29 -16.12 12.52
C PHE A 298 -12.42 -15.79 11.03
N THR A 299 -13.08 -16.67 10.26
CA THR A 299 -13.30 -16.45 8.81
C THR A 299 -14.14 -15.20 8.55
N VAL A 300 -15.26 -15.04 9.28
CA VAL A 300 -16.10 -13.83 9.18
C VAL A 300 -15.29 -12.58 9.56
N GLY A 301 -14.52 -12.66 10.66
CA GLY A 301 -13.64 -11.58 11.10
C GLY A 301 -12.60 -11.21 10.06
N ALA A 302 -11.91 -12.21 9.49
CA ALA A 302 -10.84 -12.00 8.52
C ALA A 302 -11.37 -11.44 7.18
N LEU A 303 -12.44 -12.01 6.61
CA LEU A 303 -13.02 -11.53 5.35
C LEU A 303 -13.67 -10.15 5.54
N GLY A 304 -14.39 -9.93 6.65
CA GLY A 304 -14.90 -8.61 6.99
C GLY A 304 -13.78 -7.57 7.15
N ALA A 305 -12.70 -7.93 7.84
CA ALA A 305 -11.52 -7.07 7.98
C ALA A 305 -10.87 -6.78 6.62
N ALA A 306 -10.78 -7.77 5.71
CA ALA A 306 -10.28 -7.55 4.35
C ALA A 306 -11.10 -6.48 3.63
N ALA A 307 -12.43 -6.60 3.66
CA ALA A 307 -13.33 -5.62 3.06
C ALA A 307 -13.18 -4.23 3.71
N ALA A 308 -13.19 -4.15 5.04
CA ALA A 308 -13.05 -2.89 5.77
C ALA A 308 -11.70 -2.21 5.50
N LEU A 309 -10.59 -2.96 5.49
CA LEU A 309 -9.24 -2.45 5.19
C LEU A 309 -9.16 -1.93 3.74
N GLY A 310 -9.76 -2.65 2.79
CA GLY A 310 -9.85 -2.20 1.40
C GLY A 310 -10.64 -0.90 1.25
N LEU A 311 -11.84 -0.82 1.85
CA LEU A 311 -12.65 0.40 1.89
C LEU A 311 -11.88 1.57 2.52
N GLY A 312 -11.22 1.33 3.64
CA GLY A 312 -10.41 2.32 4.36
C GLY A 312 -9.26 2.85 3.51
N ASN A 313 -8.56 1.97 2.78
CA ASN A 313 -7.47 2.37 1.89
C ASN A 313 -7.95 3.34 0.80
N GLY A 314 -9.12 3.07 0.18
CA GLY A 314 -9.72 3.99 -0.78
C GLY A 314 -10.15 5.32 -0.16
N ALA A 315 -10.73 5.29 1.04
CA ALA A 315 -11.20 6.47 1.73
C ALA A 315 -10.06 7.40 2.20
N VAL A 316 -8.95 6.86 2.71
CA VAL A 316 -7.79 7.65 3.12
C VAL A 316 -7.19 8.41 1.93
N PHE A 317 -7.03 7.74 0.78
CA PHE A 317 -6.44 8.39 -0.39
C PHE A 317 -7.38 9.39 -1.09
N LYS A 318 -8.68 9.35 -0.80
CA LYS A 318 -9.57 10.45 -1.15
C LYS A 318 -9.24 11.72 -0.36
N LEU A 319 -8.96 11.59 0.95
CA LEU A 319 -8.68 12.74 1.82
C LEU A 319 -7.33 13.42 1.51
N VAL A 320 -6.33 12.70 0.99
CA VAL A 320 -5.02 13.29 0.71
C VAL A 320 -5.11 14.43 -0.30
N PRO A 321 -5.56 14.26 -1.55
CA PRO A 321 -5.66 15.36 -2.50
C PRO A 321 -6.76 16.37 -2.15
N GLU A 322 -7.77 15.99 -1.37
CA GLU A 322 -8.84 16.88 -0.92
C GLU A 322 -8.28 17.97 0.03
N TYR A 323 -7.41 17.59 0.97
CA TYR A 323 -6.84 18.53 1.93
C TYR A 323 -5.46 19.07 1.52
N PHE A 324 -4.75 18.39 0.63
CA PHE A 324 -3.41 18.75 0.16
C PHE A 324 -3.30 18.72 -1.36
N PRO A 325 -4.11 19.53 -2.08
CA PRO A 325 -4.14 19.49 -3.56
C PRO A 325 -2.83 19.93 -4.21
N LYS A 326 -2.03 20.75 -3.51
CA LYS A 326 -0.73 21.24 -3.99
C LYS A 326 0.44 20.35 -3.58
N GLU A 327 0.30 19.60 -2.51
CA GLU A 327 1.31 18.74 -1.88
C GLU A 327 0.92 17.26 -1.92
N THR A 328 0.07 16.87 -2.88
CA THR A 328 -0.49 15.51 -2.94
C THR A 328 0.58 14.43 -2.94
N GLY A 329 1.65 14.57 -3.72
CA GLY A 329 2.73 13.60 -3.78
C GLY A 329 3.53 13.53 -2.49
N THR A 330 3.89 14.69 -1.94
CA THR A 330 4.63 14.81 -0.68
C THR A 330 3.87 14.17 0.48
N VAL A 331 2.59 14.54 0.66
CA VAL A 331 1.76 13.99 1.73
C VAL A 331 1.45 12.51 1.50
N THR A 332 1.20 12.09 0.25
CA THR A 332 1.07 10.66 -0.09
C THR A 332 2.34 9.89 0.23
N GLY A 333 3.50 10.49 0.03
CA GLY A 333 4.78 9.90 0.39
C GLY A 333 4.88 9.61 1.89
N LEU A 334 4.53 10.58 2.73
CA LEU A 334 4.48 10.41 4.19
C LEU A 334 3.44 9.35 4.60
N VAL A 335 2.20 9.52 4.14
CA VAL A 335 1.08 8.60 4.43
C VAL A 335 1.41 7.18 3.99
N GLY A 336 1.98 7.04 2.79
CA GLY A 336 2.39 5.75 2.24
C GLY A 336 3.57 5.12 3.00
N ALA A 337 4.52 5.92 3.49
CA ALA A 337 5.62 5.43 4.32
C ALA A 337 5.10 4.83 5.62
N PHE A 338 4.20 5.53 6.32
CA PHE A 338 3.57 5.02 7.54
C PHE A 338 2.71 3.78 7.29
N GLY A 339 1.98 3.73 6.18
CA GLY A 339 1.26 2.53 5.78
C GLY A 339 2.18 1.31 5.60
N GLY A 340 3.34 1.50 4.97
CA GLY A 340 4.34 0.44 4.85
C GLY A 340 4.91 -0.01 6.20
N LEU A 341 5.24 0.94 7.08
CA LEU A 341 5.68 0.64 8.46
C LEU A 341 4.60 -0.09 9.26
N GLY A 342 3.32 0.21 9.03
CA GLY A 342 2.19 -0.52 9.59
C GLY A 342 2.10 -1.98 9.15
N GLY A 343 2.67 -2.31 7.98
CA GLY A 343 2.84 -3.70 7.54
C GLY A 343 4.00 -4.44 8.22
N PHE A 344 4.96 -3.68 8.75
CA PHE A 344 6.19 -4.23 9.35
C PHE A 344 6.05 -4.47 10.85
N PHE A 345 5.60 -3.47 11.62
CA PHE A 345 5.59 -3.54 13.08
C PHE A 345 4.53 -4.47 13.68
N PRO A 346 3.24 -4.46 13.26
CA PRO A 346 2.22 -5.31 13.87
C PRO A 346 2.52 -6.82 13.83
N PRO A 347 3.07 -7.40 12.75
CA PRO A 347 3.48 -8.80 12.76
C PRO A 347 4.52 -9.14 13.81
N LEU A 348 5.47 -8.22 14.06
CA LEU A 348 6.48 -8.42 15.12
C LEU A 348 5.82 -8.42 16.51
N VAL A 349 4.89 -7.50 16.76
CA VAL A 349 4.14 -7.44 18.03
C VAL A 349 3.30 -8.69 18.20
N LEU A 350 2.62 -9.17 17.16
CA LEU A 350 1.84 -10.41 17.19
C LEU A 350 2.72 -11.62 17.52
N GLY A 351 3.93 -11.70 16.95
CA GLY A 351 4.89 -12.76 17.23
C GLY A 351 5.32 -12.76 18.69
N VAL A 352 5.75 -11.61 19.21
CA VAL A 352 6.17 -11.45 20.62
C VAL A 352 5.03 -11.80 21.58
N LEU A 353 3.81 -11.32 21.33
CA LEU A 353 2.65 -11.61 22.17
C LEU A 353 2.29 -13.10 22.16
N ARG A 354 2.39 -13.74 20.99
CA ARG A 354 2.18 -15.20 20.88
C ARG A 354 3.21 -15.96 21.68
N ASP A 355 4.50 -15.63 21.56
CA ASP A 355 5.57 -16.31 22.26
C ASP A 355 5.43 -16.16 23.80
N ALA A 356 4.97 -14.98 24.25
CA ALA A 356 4.75 -14.70 25.66
C ALA A 356 3.48 -15.34 26.24
N THR A 357 2.41 -15.50 25.44
CA THR A 357 1.07 -15.91 25.93
C THR A 357 0.58 -17.23 25.38
N GLY A 358 1.25 -17.79 24.38
CA GLY A 358 0.81 -18.97 23.63
C GLY A 358 -0.40 -18.73 22.72
N ARG A 359 -0.93 -17.50 22.63
CA ARG A 359 -2.17 -17.18 21.91
C ARG A 359 -2.05 -15.88 21.10
N TYR A 360 -2.79 -15.79 19.99
CA TYR A 360 -2.90 -14.59 19.17
C TYR A 360 -3.96 -13.59 19.64
N THR A 361 -4.82 -13.98 20.60
CA THR A 361 -5.99 -13.21 21.06
C THR A 361 -5.61 -11.79 21.48
N LEU A 362 -4.53 -11.62 22.27
CA LEU A 362 -4.07 -10.29 22.69
C LEU A 362 -3.69 -9.40 21.53
N GLY A 363 -3.08 -9.93 20.49
CA GLY A 363 -2.73 -9.16 19.30
C GLY A 363 -3.97 -8.61 18.57
N PHE A 364 -5.04 -9.40 18.48
CA PHE A 364 -6.31 -8.94 17.91
C PHE A 364 -7.04 -7.94 18.81
N VAL A 365 -6.92 -8.06 20.13
CA VAL A 365 -7.40 -7.04 21.08
C VAL A 365 -6.67 -5.72 20.85
N PHE A 366 -5.34 -5.73 20.68
CA PHE A 366 -4.59 -4.52 20.35
C PHE A 366 -5.02 -3.92 19.02
N LEU A 367 -5.25 -4.74 17.99
CA LEU A 367 -5.78 -4.27 16.70
C LEU A 367 -7.14 -3.58 16.88
N SER A 368 -8.05 -4.18 17.66
CA SER A 368 -9.37 -3.63 17.96
C SER A 368 -9.28 -2.30 18.70
N LEU A 369 -8.45 -2.21 19.74
CA LEU A 369 -8.23 -0.98 20.50
C LEU A 369 -7.57 0.11 19.65
N PHE A 370 -6.62 -0.26 18.79
CA PHE A 370 -5.98 0.68 17.87
C PHE A 370 -6.99 1.26 16.87
N ALA A 371 -7.88 0.42 16.33
CA ALA A 371 -8.96 0.87 15.46
C ALA A 371 -9.93 1.82 16.18
N LEU A 372 -10.28 1.56 17.44
CA LEU A 372 -11.07 2.49 18.28
C LEU A 372 -10.33 3.81 18.51
N GLY A 373 -9.03 3.78 18.73
CA GLY A 373 -8.20 4.98 18.80
C GLY A 373 -8.27 5.80 17.52
N CYS A 374 -8.13 5.15 16.35
CA CYS A 374 -8.29 5.80 15.05
C CYS A 374 -9.70 6.36 14.85
N LEU A 375 -10.75 5.65 15.30
CA LEU A 375 -12.13 6.13 15.29
C LEU A 375 -12.30 7.41 16.13
N ALA A 376 -11.75 7.43 17.34
CA ALA A 376 -11.80 8.60 18.20
C ALA A 376 -11.07 9.80 17.55
N VAL A 377 -9.85 9.59 17.02
CA VAL A 377 -9.10 10.63 16.30
C VAL A 377 -9.90 11.16 15.11
N ASN A 378 -10.51 10.26 14.32
CA ASN A 378 -11.33 10.64 13.16
C ASN A 378 -12.52 11.50 13.57
N TYR A 379 -13.22 11.12 14.66
CA TYR A 379 -14.33 11.88 15.20
C TYR A 379 -13.93 13.29 15.63
N PHE A 380 -12.85 13.43 16.41
CA PHE A 380 -12.42 14.72 16.93
C PHE A 380 -11.84 15.65 15.85
N VAL A 381 -11.11 15.10 14.88
CA VAL A 381 -10.44 15.90 13.85
C VAL A 381 -11.40 16.36 12.76
N PHE A 382 -12.27 15.47 12.27
CA PHE A 382 -13.10 15.75 11.11
C PHE A 382 -14.56 16.04 11.46
N LEU A 383 -15.19 15.20 12.29
CA LEU A 383 -16.64 15.24 12.45
C LEU A 383 -17.13 16.30 13.44
N ARG A 384 -16.38 16.49 14.52
CA ARG A 384 -16.71 17.55 15.49
C ARG A 384 -16.65 18.93 14.84
N ARG A 385 -15.68 19.17 13.95
CA ARG A 385 -15.56 20.43 13.21
C ARG A 385 -16.71 20.62 12.22
N LEU A 386 -17.11 19.57 11.48
CA LEU A 386 -18.25 19.63 10.57
C LEU A 386 -19.55 19.91 11.30
N ARG A 387 -19.74 19.34 12.48
CA ARG A 387 -20.94 19.56 13.32
C ARG A 387 -21.02 21.00 13.85
N ILE A 388 -19.87 21.56 14.25
CA ILE A 388 -19.81 22.96 14.73
C ILE A 388 -20.08 23.93 13.57
N SER A 389 -19.53 23.71 12.37
CA SER A 389 -19.78 24.58 11.21
C SER A 389 -21.24 24.50 10.70
N GLN A 390 -21.93 23.37 10.89
CA GLN A 390 -23.35 23.23 10.56
C GLN A 390 -24.28 23.86 11.62
N LEU A 391 -23.85 23.91 12.88
CA LEU A 391 -24.63 24.47 13.98
C LEU A 391 -24.43 25.98 14.16
N SER A 392 -23.41 26.57 13.54
CA SER A 392 -23.12 28.00 13.59
C SER A 392 -22.83 28.57 12.19
N PRO A 393 -23.83 28.68 11.32
CA PRO A 393 -23.65 29.29 9.98
C PRO A 393 -23.28 30.78 10.05
N ALA A 394 -23.57 31.46 11.17
CA ALA A 394 -23.42 32.91 11.36
C ALA A 394 -22.02 33.37 11.82
N ALA A 395 -21.09 32.48 12.14
CA ALA A 395 -19.80 32.86 12.71
C ALA A 395 -18.66 32.99 11.66
N PHE A 396 -18.92 32.71 10.38
CA PHE A 396 -17.91 32.75 9.30
C PHE A 396 -18.30 33.64 8.11
N GLY A 397 -19.26 34.51 8.29
CA GLY A 397 -19.72 35.50 7.30
C GLY A 397 -19.51 36.92 7.79
N ALA A 398 -18.29 37.29 8.20
CA ALA A 398 -17.88 38.68 8.38
C ALA A 398 -16.40 38.80 8.01
#